data_2b42e5b1b755fee452aeaa40ffad6c6b
#
_entry.id   2b42e5b1b755fee452aeaa40ffad6c6b
#
_cell.length_a   1.000
_cell.length_b   1.000
_cell.length_c   1.000
_cell.angle_alpha   90.00
_cell.angle_beta   90.00
_cell.angle_gamma   90.00
#
_symmetry.space_group_name_H-M   'P 1'
#
loop_
_entity.id
_entity.type
_entity.pdbx_description
1 polymer ?
#
loop_
_entity_poly.entity_id
_entity_poly.type
_entity_poly.pdbx_seq_one_letter_code
_entity_poly.pdbx_strand_id
1 'polypeptide(L)'
;MNLRHLPSQHEDVLSIPATELAAFDARSLFQLKTLVADRLATAKAEIDHIEHALNLKYAERAKHLRQVAGKDSGVVHFDDGDVRITADLPKKVEWDQALLANLDARIAANGDNPREFIDANYRVSETKFSAWASALREQFIPARTVKVGKPSFRLALLSE
;
A
#
# COMPACT_ATOMS: atom_id res chain seq x y z
N MET A 1 -31.40 20.02 -24.49
CA MET A 1 -30.52 18.93 -24.08
C MET A 1 -29.08 19.46 -24.20
N ASN A 2 -28.54 20.02 -23.10
CA ASN A 2 -27.19 20.60 -23.10
C ASN A 2 -26.19 19.45 -23.02
N LEU A 3 -25.60 19.08 -24.15
CA LEU A 3 -24.41 18.26 -24.20
C LEU A 3 -23.27 19.08 -23.58
N ARG A 4 -23.09 18.99 -22.25
CA ARG A 4 -21.89 19.52 -21.60
C ARG A 4 -20.71 18.75 -22.19
N HIS A 5 -19.84 19.50 -22.82
CA HIS A 5 -18.65 18.97 -23.48
C HIS A 5 -17.79 18.26 -22.43
N LEU A 6 -17.51 16.96 -22.65
CA LEU A 6 -16.51 16.24 -21.84
C LEU A 6 -15.16 16.96 -21.99
N PRO A 7 -14.44 17.20 -20.89
CA PRO A 7 -13.11 17.80 -20.97
C PRO A 7 -12.25 17.04 -21.98
N SER A 8 -11.56 17.77 -22.85
CA SER A 8 -10.61 17.22 -23.81
C SER A 8 -9.46 16.53 -23.05
N GLN A 9 -8.67 15.70 -23.74
CA GLN A 9 -7.56 14.94 -23.12
C GLN A 9 -6.55 15.80 -22.34
N HIS A 10 -6.58 17.12 -22.51
CA HIS A 10 -5.68 18.09 -21.86
C HIS A 10 -6.35 18.97 -20.80
N GLU A 11 -7.67 18.91 -20.63
CA GLU A 11 -8.34 19.70 -19.59
C GLU A 11 -8.12 19.07 -18.22
N ASP A 12 -7.78 19.95 -17.25
CA ASP A 12 -7.54 19.55 -15.87
C ASP A 12 -8.88 19.28 -15.17
N VAL A 13 -9.15 18.01 -14.89
CA VAL A 13 -10.35 17.58 -14.14
C VAL A 13 -10.43 18.26 -12.78
N LEU A 14 -9.29 18.66 -12.20
CA LEU A 14 -9.23 19.38 -10.92
C LEU A 14 -9.76 20.81 -11.01
N SER A 15 -9.81 21.40 -12.21
CA SER A 15 -10.40 22.72 -12.42
C SER A 15 -11.93 22.73 -12.33
N ILE A 16 -12.57 21.55 -12.43
CA ILE A 16 -14.02 21.41 -12.37
C ILE A 16 -14.43 21.17 -10.90
N PRO A 17 -15.28 22.03 -10.32
CA PRO A 17 -15.77 21.82 -8.95
C PRO A 17 -16.48 20.48 -8.80
N ALA A 18 -16.29 19.79 -7.66
CA ALA A 18 -16.90 18.49 -7.40
C ALA A 18 -18.45 18.52 -7.49
N THR A 19 -19.07 19.64 -7.14
CA THR A 19 -20.52 19.87 -7.30
C THR A 19 -20.96 19.92 -8.75
N GLU A 20 -20.11 20.41 -9.63
CA GLU A 20 -20.37 20.42 -11.07
C GLU A 20 -20.16 19.02 -11.67
N LEU A 21 -19.09 18.32 -11.29
CA LEU A 21 -18.87 16.92 -11.66
C LEU A 21 -20.05 16.03 -11.21
N ALA A 22 -20.61 16.28 -10.03
CA ALA A 22 -21.77 15.53 -9.52
C ALA A 22 -23.03 15.69 -10.38
N ALA A 23 -23.10 16.74 -11.21
CA ALA A 23 -24.21 16.95 -12.15
C ALA A 23 -24.04 16.26 -13.51
N PHE A 24 -22.87 15.60 -13.75
CA PHE A 24 -22.63 14.84 -14.95
C PHE A 24 -23.40 13.50 -14.90
N ASP A 25 -23.78 13.00 -16.06
CA ASP A 25 -24.37 11.66 -16.16
C ASP A 25 -23.33 10.55 -15.80
N ALA A 26 -23.83 9.36 -15.47
CA ALA A 26 -22.99 8.24 -15.01
C ALA A 26 -21.98 7.79 -16.08
N ARG A 27 -22.33 7.89 -17.37
CA ARG A 27 -21.45 7.52 -18.48
C ARG A 27 -20.28 8.50 -18.62
N SER A 28 -20.56 9.80 -18.51
CA SER A 28 -19.54 10.86 -18.51
C SER A 28 -18.58 10.70 -17.32
N LEU A 29 -19.10 10.45 -16.12
CA LEU A 29 -18.26 10.17 -14.94
C LEU A 29 -17.42 8.91 -15.12
N PHE A 30 -17.97 7.86 -15.72
CA PHE A 30 -17.21 6.64 -16.03
C PHE A 30 -16.06 6.93 -16.99
N GLN A 31 -16.31 7.67 -18.07
CA GLN A 31 -15.28 8.03 -19.05
C GLN A 31 -14.17 8.89 -18.45
N LEU A 32 -14.53 9.90 -17.67
CA LEU A 32 -13.55 10.75 -16.94
C LEU A 32 -12.71 9.92 -15.97
N LYS A 33 -13.34 9.03 -15.21
CA LYS A 33 -12.63 8.16 -14.26
C LYS A 33 -11.67 7.21 -14.96
N THR A 34 -12.07 6.65 -16.09
CA THR A 34 -11.21 5.80 -16.94
C THR A 34 -10.03 6.59 -17.48
N LEU A 35 -10.27 7.76 -18.06
CA LEU A 35 -9.22 8.64 -18.58
C LEU A 35 -8.17 8.99 -17.51
N VAL A 36 -8.61 9.35 -16.31
CA VAL A 36 -7.68 9.68 -15.20
C VAL A 36 -6.93 8.45 -14.70
N ALA A 37 -7.59 7.27 -14.69
CA ALA A 37 -6.93 6.02 -14.33
C ALA A 37 -5.84 5.64 -15.34
N ASP A 38 -6.08 5.81 -16.64
CA ASP A 38 -5.12 5.54 -17.70
C ASP A 38 -3.92 6.50 -17.62
N ARG A 39 -4.16 7.79 -17.35
CA ARG A 39 -3.07 8.77 -17.11
C ARG A 39 -2.21 8.37 -15.92
N LEU A 40 -2.83 7.93 -14.82
CA LEU A 40 -2.09 7.46 -13.66
C LEU A 40 -1.26 6.21 -13.97
N ALA A 41 -1.82 5.27 -14.74
CA ALA A 41 -1.10 4.06 -15.16
C ALA A 41 0.12 4.41 -16.03
N THR A 42 -0.05 5.33 -16.99
CA THR A 42 1.03 5.82 -17.86
C THR A 42 2.12 6.49 -17.03
N ALA A 43 1.76 7.42 -16.14
CA ALA A 43 2.74 8.11 -15.29
C ALA A 43 3.51 7.15 -14.37
N LYS A 44 2.85 6.12 -13.83
CA LYS A 44 3.54 5.06 -13.06
C LYS A 44 4.53 4.29 -13.93
N ALA A 45 4.13 3.89 -15.13
CA ALA A 45 5.04 3.17 -16.03
C ALA A 45 6.26 4.02 -16.42
N GLU A 46 6.08 5.32 -16.60
CA GLU A 46 7.19 6.26 -16.86
C GLU A 46 8.15 6.34 -15.68
N ILE A 47 7.63 6.42 -14.43
CA ILE A 47 8.45 6.41 -13.20
C ILE A 47 9.21 5.08 -13.10
N ASP A 48 8.54 3.94 -13.26
CA ASP A 48 9.16 2.61 -13.18
C ASP A 48 10.28 2.47 -14.22
N HIS A 49 10.09 3.03 -15.41
CA HIS A 49 11.11 3.02 -16.46
C HIS A 49 12.34 3.87 -16.08
N ILE A 50 12.12 5.05 -15.51
CA ILE A 50 13.20 5.92 -15.01
C ILE A 50 13.94 5.24 -13.84
N GLU A 51 13.22 4.64 -12.90
CA GLU A 51 13.81 3.92 -11.76
C GLU A 51 14.65 2.72 -12.23
N HIS A 52 14.18 2.00 -13.26
CA HIS A 52 14.97 0.95 -13.88
C HIS A 52 16.28 1.50 -14.48
N ALA A 53 16.23 2.62 -15.19
CA ALA A 53 17.43 3.27 -15.74
C ALA A 53 18.39 3.73 -14.64
N LEU A 54 17.87 4.29 -13.53
CA LEU A 54 18.68 4.68 -12.36
C LEU A 54 19.36 3.46 -11.72
N ASN A 55 18.64 2.33 -11.62
CA ASN A 55 19.20 1.09 -11.13
C ASN A 55 20.33 0.58 -12.02
N LEU A 56 20.13 0.55 -13.34
CA LEU A 56 21.17 0.17 -14.30
C LEU A 56 22.42 1.06 -14.18
N LYS A 57 22.23 2.36 -13.97
CA LYS A 57 23.33 3.32 -13.89
C LYS A 57 24.09 3.24 -12.57
N TYR A 58 23.40 3.04 -11.44
CA TYR A 58 23.99 3.30 -10.12
C TYR A 58 24.11 2.07 -9.19
N ALA A 59 23.44 0.94 -9.49
CA ALA A 59 23.40 -0.20 -8.58
C ALA A 59 24.77 -0.72 -8.18
N GLU A 60 25.67 -0.93 -9.14
CA GLU A 60 27.01 -1.44 -8.88
C GLU A 60 27.87 -0.46 -8.06
N ARG A 61 27.76 0.83 -8.33
CA ARG A 61 28.46 1.86 -7.54
C ARG A 61 27.96 1.89 -6.10
N ALA A 62 26.66 1.84 -5.91
CA ALA A 62 26.04 1.82 -4.58
C ALA A 62 26.38 0.54 -3.81
N LYS A 63 26.42 -0.62 -4.48
CA LYS A 63 26.85 -1.90 -3.90
C LYS A 63 28.32 -1.83 -3.45
N HIS A 64 29.20 -1.35 -4.30
CA HIS A 64 30.63 -1.18 -3.96
C HIS A 64 30.82 -0.28 -2.74
N LEU A 65 30.12 0.85 -2.67
CA LEU A 65 30.22 1.76 -1.52
C LEU A 65 29.72 1.12 -0.21
N ARG A 66 28.68 0.29 -0.26
CA ARG A 66 28.24 -0.49 0.91
C ARG A 66 29.28 -1.51 1.35
N GLN A 67 29.87 -2.23 0.41
CA GLN A 67 30.94 -3.21 0.70
C GLN A 67 32.18 -2.55 1.35
N VAL A 68 32.63 -1.40 0.82
CA VAL A 68 33.73 -0.62 1.41
C VAL A 68 33.39 -0.16 2.83
N ALA A 69 32.12 0.17 3.09
CA ALA A 69 31.65 0.54 4.43
C ALA A 69 31.36 -0.68 5.35
N GLY A 70 31.64 -1.90 4.91
CA GLY A 70 31.36 -3.13 5.67
C GLY A 70 29.87 -3.41 5.92
N LYS A 71 29.00 -2.99 5.01
CA LYS A 71 27.54 -3.08 5.13
C LYS A 71 26.95 -3.88 3.97
N ASP A 72 26.00 -4.76 4.27
CA ASP A 72 25.22 -5.50 3.26
C ASP A 72 23.94 -4.77 2.84
N SER A 73 23.48 -3.80 3.65
CA SER A 73 22.24 -3.06 3.44
C SER A 73 22.36 -1.62 3.95
N GLY A 74 21.33 -0.80 3.75
CA GLY A 74 21.24 0.57 4.22
C GLY A 74 21.62 1.61 3.16
N VAL A 75 21.71 2.85 3.60
CA VAL A 75 21.87 4.04 2.77
C VAL A 75 23.32 4.31 2.47
N VAL A 76 23.62 4.65 1.22
CA VAL A 76 24.90 5.26 0.77
C VAL A 76 24.61 6.50 -0.06
N HIS A 77 25.55 7.44 -0.02
CA HIS A 77 25.46 8.70 -0.75
C HIS A 77 26.70 8.87 -1.64
N PHE A 78 26.49 9.42 -2.82
CA PHE A 78 27.55 9.82 -3.74
C PHE A 78 27.04 10.88 -4.71
N ASP A 79 27.95 11.63 -5.29
CA ASP A 79 27.61 12.69 -6.23
C ASP A 79 27.88 12.24 -7.68
N ASP A 80 27.01 12.65 -8.61
CA ASP A 80 27.18 12.51 -10.06
C ASP A 80 26.92 13.88 -10.70
N GLY A 81 27.97 14.59 -11.05
CA GLY A 81 27.90 16.01 -11.43
C GLY A 81 27.45 16.88 -10.26
N ASP A 82 26.37 17.60 -10.45
CA ASP A 82 25.74 18.49 -9.48
C ASP A 82 24.60 17.84 -8.70
N VAL A 83 24.36 16.52 -8.92
CA VAL A 83 23.27 15.77 -8.29
C VAL A 83 23.81 14.81 -7.24
N ARG A 84 23.26 14.91 -6.04
CA ARG A 84 23.50 13.93 -4.98
C ARG A 84 22.59 12.73 -5.12
N ILE A 85 23.18 11.56 -5.26
CA ILE A 85 22.48 10.29 -5.31
C ILE A 85 22.44 9.69 -3.92
N THR A 86 21.24 9.33 -3.46
CA THR A 86 20.99 8.55 -2.25
C THR A 86 20.47 7.19 -2.66
N ALA A 87 21.27 6.14 -2.43
CA ALA A 87 20.87 4.77 -2.75
C ALA A 87 20.58 4.01 -1.45
N ASP A 88 19.31 3.70 -1.22
CA ASP A 88 18.86 2.92 -0.07
C ASP A 88 18.61 1.46 -0.47
N LEU A 89 19.20 0.54 0.31
CA LEU A 89 18.90 -0.89 0.25
C LEU A 89 18.39 -1.32 1.63
N PRO A 90 17.08 -1.24 1.87
CA PRO A 90 16.52 -1.52 3.19
C PRO A 90 16.73 -3.00 3.57
N LYS A 91 17.08 -3.23 4.83
CA LYS A 91 17.11 -4.57 5.40
C LYS A 91 15.67 -5.06 5.59
N LYS A 92 15.30 -6.13 4.93
CA LYS A 92 14.01 -6.80 5.11
C LYS A 92 14.21 -8.00 6.03
N VAL A 93 13.55 -7.98 7.18
CA VAL A 93 13.56 -9.08 8.14
C VAL A 93 12.18 -9.69 8.18
N GLU A 94 12.09 -10.99 7.97
CA GLU A 94 10.85 -11.75 8.10
C GLU A 94 11.03 -12.78 9.22
N TRP A 95 10.05 -12.88 10.09
CA TRP A 95 10.04 -13.81 11.21
C TRP A 95 9.07 -14.95 10.94
N ASP A 96 9.56 -16.18 11.05
CA ASP A 96 8.71 -17.37 11.00
C ASP A 96 7.79 -17.42 12.21
N GLN A 97 6.48 -17.24 11.96
CA GLN A 97 5.47 -17.15 13.01
C GLN A 97 5.29 -18.47 13.76
N ALA A 98 5.53 -19.63 13.11
CA ALA A 98 5.43 -20.92 13.77
C ALA A 98 6.61 -21.16 14.71
N LEU A 99 7.82 -20.78 14.29
CA LEU A 99 9.00 -20.83 15.15
C LEU A 99 8.88 -19.83 16.32
N LEU A 100 8.37 -18.63 16.09
CA LEU A 100 8.12 -17.64 17.15
C LEU A 100 7.11 -18.14 18.18
N ALA A 101 6.03 -18.80 17.75
CA ALA A 101 5.04 -19.38 18.66
C ALA A 101 5.65 -20.51 19.53
N ASN A 102 6.53 -21.32 18.96
CA ASN A 102 7.25 -22.35 19.72
C ASN A 102 8.23 -21.76 20.72
N LEU A 103 8.90 -20.66 20.36
CA LEU A 103 9.78 -19.91 21.26
C LEU A 103 8.99 -19.26 22.41
N ASP A 104 7.85 -18.63 22.11
CA ASP A 104 6.94 -18.06 23.10
C ASP A 104 6.54 -19.09 24.17
N ALA A 105 6.08 -20.26 23.73
CA ALA A 105 5.71 -21.35 24.64
C ALA A 105 6.90 -21.86 25.49
N ARG A 106 8.09 -21.96 24.90
CA ARG A 106 9.30 -22.42 25.58
C ARG A 106 9.80 -21.41 26.62
N ILE A 107 9.76 -20.10 26.31
CA ILE A 107 10.12 -19.03 27.24
C ILE A 107 9.17 -19.06 28.45
N ALA A 108 7.86 -19.18 28.19
CA ALA A 108 6.86 -19.30 29.26
C ALA A 108 7.07 -20.55 30.14
N ALA A 109 7.39 -21.68 29.55
CA ALA A 109 7.67 -22.93 30.29
C ALA A 109 8.92 -22.84 31.19
N ASN A 110 9.88 -21.99 30.86
CA ASN A 110 11.06 -21.71 31.67
C ASN A 110 10.79 -20.73 32.82
N GLY A 111 9.58 -20.16 32.93
CA GLY A 111 9.19 -19.19 33.96
C GLY A 111 9.46 -17.73 33.60
N ASP A 112 9.95 -17.45 32.43
CA ASP A 112 10.17 -16.10 31.90
C ASP A 112 8.91 -15.54 31.26
N ASN A 113 8.82 -14.21 31.14
CA ASN A 113 7.72 -13.54 30.47
C ASN A 113 8.03 -13.38 28.95
N PRO A 114 7.35 -14.12 28.06
CA PRO A 114 7.61 -14.03 26.62
C PRO A 114 7.38 -12.63 26.04
N ARG A 115 6.53 -11.81 26.69
CA ARG A 115 6.20 -10.44 26.23
C ARG A 115 7.36 -9.44 26.36
N GLU A 116 8.44 -9.81 27.05
CA GLU A 116 9.67 -9.01 27.09
C GLU A 116 10.49 -9.16 25.78
N PHE A 117 10.27 -10.23 25.03
CA PHE A 117 11.05 -10.59 23.85
C PHE A 117 10.22 -10.62 22.57
N ILE A 118 8.92 -10.95 22.65
CA ILE A 118 8.05 -11.21 21.51
C ILE A 118 6.74 -10.44 21.67
N ASP A 119 6.48 -9.50 20.77
CA ASP A 119 5.18 -8.86 20.66
C ASP A 119 4.16 -9.82 20.06
N ALA A 120 3.04 -10.05 20.76
CA ALA A 120 1.93 -10.83 20.24
C ALA A 120 0.73 -9.94 19.94
N ASN A 121 0.23 -10.03 18.72
CA ASN A 121 -0.95 -9.33 18.27
C ASN A 121 -2.10 -10.33 18.05
N TYR A 122 -3.17 -10.22 18.85
CA TYR A 122 -4.34 -11.08 18.72
C TYR A 122 -5.25 -10.59 17.61
N ARG A 123 -5.54 -11.46 16.65
CA ARG A 123 -6.41 -11.15 15.51
C ARG A 123 -7.56 -12.15 15.42
N VAL A 124 -8.78 -11.62 15.32
CA VAL A 124 -9.99 -12.40 15.04
C VAL A 124 -10.43 -12.13 13.61
N SER A 125 -10.65 -13.20 12.84
CA SER A 125 -11.24 -13.08 11.49
C SER A 125 -12.74 -12.83 11.60
N GLU A 126 -13.25 -11.76 11.01
CA GLU A 126 -14.70 -11.45 10.95
C GLU A 126 -15.51 -12.57 10.32
N THR A 127 -15.00 -13.22 9.28
CA THR A 127 -15.66 -14.35 8.64
C THR A 127 -15.81 -15.54 9.59
N LYS A 128 -14.76 -15.85 10.36
CA LYS A 128 -14.82 -16.92 11.39
C LYS A 128 -15.72 -16.51 12.53
N PHE A 129 -15.60 -15.27 13.03
CA PHE A 129 -16.44 -14.73 14.10
C PHE A 129 -17.93 -14.82 13.77
N SER A 130 -18.33 -14.48 12.53
CA SER A 130 -19.71 -14.54 12.08
C SER A 130 -20.29 -15.97 12.06
N ALA A 131 -19.44 -16.98 11.89
CA ALA A 131 -19.82 -18.38 11.86
C ALA A 131 -19.87 -19.04 13.24
N TRP A 132 -19.43 -18.36 14.31
CA TRP A 132 -19.43 -18.93 15.67
C TRP A 132 -20.84 -18.96 16.28
N ALA A 133 -21.06 -19.88 17.23
CA ALA A 133 -22.28 -19.89 18.03
C ALA A 133 -22.44 -18.57 18.83
N SER A 134 -23.69 -18.15 19.07
CA SER A 134 -24.00 -16.87 19.75
C SER A 134 -23.32 -16.72 21.11
N ALA A 135 -23.34 -17.75 21.93
CA ALA A 135 -22.73 -17.74 23.27
C ALA A 135 -21.20 -17.48 23.23
N LEU A 136 -20.51 -17.95 22.19
CA LEU A 136 -19.08 -17.65 22.02
C LEU A 136 -18.88 -16.22 21.51
N ARG A 137 -19.69 -15.77 20.54
CA ARG A 137 -19.60 -14.41 20.00
C ARG A 137 -19.82 -13.34 21.08
N GLU A 138 -20.79 -13.55 21.97
CA GLU A 138 -21.10 -12.62 23.06
C GLU A 138 -19.89 -12.30 23.95
N GLN A 139 -19.03 -13.29 24.18
CA GLN A 139 -17.80 -13.09 24.97
C GLN A 139 -16.78 -12.17 24.28
N PHE A 140 -16.81 -12.07 22.94
CA PHE A 140 -15.88 -11.25 22.15
C PHE A 140 -16.43 -9.85 21.83
N ILE A 141 -17.76 -9.63 21.97
CA ILE A 141 -18.38 -8.32 21.68
C ILE A 141 -17.70 -7.16 22.40
N PRO A 142 -17.33 -7.24 23.70
CA PRO A 142 -16.68 -6.12 24.38
C PRO A 142 -15.34 -5.69 23.77
N ALA A 143 -14.63 -6.61 23.12
CA ALA A 143 -13.36 -6.34 22.44
C ALA A 143 -13.53 -5.93 20.95
N ARG A 144 -14.76 -5.90 20.44
CA ARG A 144 -15.05 -5.65 19.02
C ARG A 144 -15.67 -4.28 18.82
N THR A 145 -15.02 -3.44 18.04
CA THR A 145 -15.59 -2.16 17.60
C THR A 145 -15.78 -2.17 16.07
N VAL A 146 -16.98 -1.88 15.63
CA VAL A 146 -17.29 -1.73 14.19
C VAL A 146 -17.31 -0.25 13.85
N LYS A 147 -16.48 0.15 12.88
CA LYS A 147 -16.48 1.50 12.32
C LYS A 147 -16.95 1.43 10.87
N VAL A 148 -17.86 2.30 10.51
CA VAL A 148 -18.30 2.45 9.10
C VAL A 148 -17.25 3.24 8.34
N GLY A 149 -16.76 2.69 7.25
CA GLY A 149 -15.83 3.36 6.35
C GLY A 149 -16.53 4.38 5.43
N LYS A 150 -15.75 5.12 4.65
CA LYS A 150 -16.29 5.99 3.60
C LYS A 150 -16.89 5.13 2.47
N PRO A 151 -18.05 5.52 1.90
CA PRO A 151 -18.61 4.83 0.75
C PRO A 151 -17.64 4.92 -0.46
N SER A 152 -17.57 3.85 -1.23
CA SER A 152 -16.83 3.81 -2.50
C SER A 152 -17.77 3.41 -3.63
N PHE A 153 -17.58 4.03 -4.80
CA PHE A 153 -18.42 3.77 -5.97
C PHE A 153 -17.57 3.16 -7.08
N ARG A 154 -18.07 2.05 -7.64
CA ARG A 154 -17.52 1.43 -8.84
C ARG A 154 -18.51 1.65 -9.98
N LEU A 155 -18.00 2.06 -11.12
CA LEU A 155 -18.76 2.27 -12.34
C LEU A 155 -18.39 1.16 -13.32
N ALA A 156 -19.37 0.58 -13.99
CA ALA A 156 -19.20 -0.39 -15.07
C ALA A 156 -20.26 -0.13 -16.13
N LEU A 157 -19.89 -0.32 -17.40
CA LEU A 157 -20.87 -0.31 -18.49
C LEU A 157 -21.70 -1.60 -18.41
N LEU A 158 -23.01 -1.48 -18.60
CA LEU A 158 -23.86 -2.65 -18.79
C LEU A 158 -23.52 -3.26 -20.17
N SER A 159 -23.30 -4.57 -20.18
CA SER A 159 -23.22 -5.33 -21.44
C SER A 159 -24.60 -5.32 -22.10
N GLU A 160 -24.66 -5.06 -23.39
CA GLU A 160 -25.87 -5.29 -24.21
C GLU A 160 -26.17 -6.77 -24.34
#